data_171a114bb90598500ee7b9a65ea892fe
#
_entry.id   171a114bb90598500ee7b9a65ea892fe
#
_cell.length_a   1.000
_cell.length_b   1.000
_cell.length_c   1.000
_cell.angle_alpha   90.00
_cell.angle_beta   90.00
_cell.angle_gamma   90.00
#
_symmetry.space_group_name_H-M   'P 1'
#
loop_
_entity.id
_entity.type
_entity.pdbx_description
1 polymer ?
#
loop_
_entity_poly.entity_id
_entity_poly.type
_entity_poly.pdbx_seq_one_letter_code
_entity_poly.pdbx_strand_id
1 'polypeptide(L)'
;MVPEYLYLNSRDYLLRLDVYHIVFFEADGNYTNIVSANKVKHTVGMTLAKMQNLITDSLKENAFRFVRIGKSHIVSMNYINRIDIPKQTLILSDGHSFAFKLNVSKEALRKLKDILTKSKK
;
A
#
# COMPACT_ATOMS: atom_id res chain seq x y z
N MET A 1 12.75 -9.60 -14.14
CA MET A 1 12.63 -8.52 -13.14
C MET A 1 13.46 -8.87 -11.91
N VAL A 2 14.26 -7.92 -11.45
CA VAL A 2 15.08 -8.10 -10.25
C VAL A 2 14.19 -7.91 -9.02
N PRO A 3 14.15 -8.88 -8.10
CA PRO A 3 13.36 -8.69 -6.88
C PRO A 3 13.90 -7.55 -6.04
N GLU A 4 13.01 -6.88 -5.36
CA GLU A 4 13.38 -5.84 -4.41
C GLU A 4 12.68 -6.13 -3.10
N TYR A 5 13.37 -5.96 -1.99
CA TYR A 5 12.84 -6.32 -0.68
C TYR A 5 12.77 -5.12 0.25
N LEU A 6 11.74 -5.10 1.05
CA LEU A 6 11.62 -4.19 2.17
C LEU A 6 11.95 -4.98 3.44
N TYR A 7 12.91 -4.48 4.22
CA TYR A 7 13.35 -5.14 5.45
C TYR A 7 12.81 -4.39 6.65
N LEU A 8 12.15 -5.11 7.54
CA LEU A 8 11.69 -4.57 8.81
C LEU A 8 12.42 -5.30 9.92
N ASN A 9 13.40 -4.64 10.48
CA ASN A 9 14.27 -5.21 11.49
C ASN A 9 13.85 -4.75 12.87
N SER A 10 13.46 -5.66 13.73
CA SER A 10 13.14 -5.37 15.11
C SER A 10 14.10 -6.14 16.02
N ARG A 11 13.97 -5.93 17.32
CA ARG A 11 14.82 -6.64 18.28
C ARG A 11 14.66 -8.15 18.18
N ASP A 12 13.43 -8.61 17.94
CA ASP A 12 13.09 -10.03 18.05
C ASP A 12 12.95 -10.73 16.71
N TYR A 13 12.85 -10.00 15.60
CA TYR A 13 12.67 -10.63 14.29
C TYR A 13 13.16 -9.74 13.16
N LEU A 14 13.37 -10.37 12.03
CA LEU A 14 13.58 -9.68 10.75
C LEU A 14 12.50 -10.15 9.79
N LEU A 15 11.75 -9.20 9.25
CA LEU A 15 10.74 -9.48 8.24
C LEU A 15 11.24 -8.95 6.90
N ARG A 16 11.30 -9.82 5.91
CA ARG A 16 11.68 -9.45 4.55
C ARG A 16 10.49 -9.63 3.64
N LEU A 17 10.08 -8.55 2.98
CA LEU A 17 8.92 -8.55 2.11
C LEU A 17 9.33 -8.22 0.68
N ASP A 18 8.83 -8.99 -0.27
CA ASP A 18 9.00 -8.70 -1.70
C ASP A 18 8.12 -7.49 -2.03
N VAL A 19 8.75 -6.39 -2.40
CA VAL A 19 8.08 -5.12 -2.66
C VAL A 19 6.98 -5.27 -3.72
N TYR A 20 7.21 -6.11 -4.72
CA TYR A 20 6.27 -6.28 -5.82
C TYR A 20 5.03 -7.08 -5.43
N HIS A 21 5.07 -7.75 -4.30
CA HIS A 21 3.94 -8.53 -3.80
C HIS A 21 3.17 -7.83 -2.68
N ILE A 22 3.62 -6.67 -2.23
CA ILE A 22 2.88 -5.90 -1.23
C ILE A 22 1.72 -5.19 -1.91
N VAL A 23 0.51 -5.40 -1.39
CA VAL A 23 -0.70 -4.80 -1.94
C VAL A 23 -1.02 -3.48 -1.24
N PHE A 24 -1.07 -3.50 0.08
CA PHE A 24 -1.33 -2.28 0.84
C PHE A 24 -0.86 -2.37 2.28
N PHE A 25 -0.75 -1.20 2.91
CA PHE A 25 -0.45 -1.04 4.33
C PHE A 25 -1.65 -0.34 4.96
N GLU A 26 -2.02 -0.76 6.15
CA GLU A 26 -3.18 -0.21 6.85
C GLU A 26 -2.80 0.14 8.29
N ALA A 27 -3.18 1.34 8.72
CA ALA A 27 -2.96 1.76 10.10
C ALA A 27 -3.89 1.01 11.04
N ASP A 28 -3.35 0.59 12.18
CA ASP A 28 -4.07 -0.12 13.21
C ASP A 28 -3.53 0.36 14.57
N GLY A 29 -3.99 1.55 15.01
CA GLY A 29 -3.44 2.20 16.19
C GLY A 29 -1.97 2.51 16.01
N ASN A 30 -1.14 2.00 16.91
CA ASN A 30 0.32 2.17 16.84
C ASN A 30 0.99 1.11 15.97
N TYR A 31 0.21 0.27 15.32
CA TYR A 31 0.70 -0.82 14.48
C TYR A 31 0.33 -0.54 13.03
N THR A 32 1.04 -1.24 12.14
CA THR A 32 0.71 -1.23 10.72
C THR A 32 0.51 -2.67 10.27
N ASN A 33 -0.57 -2.92 9.55
CA ASN A 33 -0.81 -4.20 8.90
C ASN A 33 -0.30 -4.11 7.48
N ILE A 34 0.49 -5.10 7.06
CA ILE A 34 1.02 -5.18 5.70
C ILE A 34 0.39 -6.38 5.03
N VAL A 35 -0.35 -6.14 3.95
CA VAL A 35 -1.09 -7.19 3.26
C VAL A 35 -0.44 -7.47 1.91
N SER A 36 -0.10 -8.73 1.68
CA SER A 36 0.57 -9.19 0.46
C SER A 36 -0.39 -9.89 -0.49
N ALA A 37 0.06 -10.07 -1.72
CA ALA A 37 -0.75 -10.67 -2.79
C ALA A 37 -1.20 -12.10 -2.47
N ASN A 38 -0.44 -12.83 -1.64
CA ASN A 38 -0.83 -14.16 -1.18
C ASN A 38 -1.83 -14.12 -0.03
N LYS A 39 -2.35 -12.93 0.30
CA LYS A 39 -3.33 -12.68 1.36
C LYS A 39 -2.77 -12.79 2.77
N VAL A 40 -1.47 -12.98 2.93
CA VAL A 40 -0.84 -12.98 4.24
C VAL A 40 -0.78 -11.55 4.77
N LYS A 41 -1.14 -11.40 6.03
CA LYS A 41 -1.09 -10.11 6.73
C LYS A 41 -0.03 -10.17 7.81
N HIS A 42 0.89 -9.22 7.79
CA HIS A 42 1.90 -9.05 8.83
C HIS A 42 1.57 -7.79 9.62
N THR A 43 1.54 -7.91 10.94
CA THR A 43 1.32 -6.75 11.81
C THR A 43 2.64 -6.38 12.46
N VAL A 44 3.06 -5.13 12.28
CA VAL A 44 4.35 -4.65 12.81
C VAL A 44 4.13 -3.47 13.75
N GLY A 45 4.99 -3.34 14.76
CA GLY A 45 4.89 -2.30 15.78
C GLY A 45 5.47 -0.97 15.32
N MET A 46 4.84 -0.41 14.33
CA MET A 46 5.28 0.84 13.69
C MET A 46 4.06 1.58 13.20
N THR A 47 4.00 2.89 13.41
CA THR A 47 2.90 3.70 12.88
C THR A 47 2.98 3.79 11.37
N LEU A 48 1.85 4.11 10.74
CA LEU A 48 1.82 4.26 9.28
C LEU A 48 2.74 5.39 8.81
N ALA A 49 2.85 6.47 9.60
CA ALA A 49 3.75 7.57 9.26
C ALA A 49 5.21 7.11 9.23
N LYS A 50 5.63 6.32 10.22
CA LYS A 50 6.99 5.77 10.24
C LYS A 50 7.20 4.78 9.11
N MET A 51 6.18 3.98 8.80
CA MET A 51 6.24 3.06 7.66
C MET A 51 6.45 3.83 6.36
N GLN A 52 5.74 4.94 6.18
CA GLN A 52 5.90 5.77 4.99
C GLN A 52 7.35 6.28 4.85
N ASN A 53 7.94 6.71 5.96
CA ASN A 53 9.34 7.16 5.95
C ASN A 53 10.28 6.01 5.62
N LEU A 54 10.03 4.83 6.17
CA LEU A 54 10.84 3.65 5.87
C LEU A 54 10.78 3.30 4.39
N ILE A 55 9.59 3.34 3.80
CA ILE A 55 9.41 3.07 2.37
C ILE A 55 10.23 4.06 1.54
N THR A 56 10.10 5.34 1.84
CA THR A 56 10.81 6.40 1.13
C THR A 56 12.32 6.22 1.23
N ASP A 57 12.81 5.97 2.43
CA ASP A 57 14.25 5.86 2.68
C ASP A 57 14.84 4.58 2.09
N SER A 58 14.06 3.49 2.10
CA SER A 58 14.55 2.19 1.67
C SER A 58 14.44 1.99 0.16
N LEU A 59 13.38 2.48 -0.45
CA LEU A 59 13.08 2.18 -1.86
C LEU A 59 13.50 3.29 -2.80
N LYS A 60 13.84 4.45 -2.26
CA LYS A 60 14.34 5.58 -3.08
C LYS A 60 13.37 5.90 -4.24
N GLU A 61 13.85 5.81 -5.46
CA GLU A 61 13.06 6.11 -6.65
C GLU A 61 11.84 5.19 -6.79
N ASN A 62 11.95 3.96 -6.30
CA ASN A 62 10.86 2.99 -6.41
C ASN A 62 9.79 3.18 -5.34
N ALA A 63 9.99 4.14 -4.43
CA ALA A 63 9.03 4.38 -3.35
C ALA A 63 7.68 4.88 -3.85
N PHE A 64 7.63 5.54 -5.00
CA PHE A 64 6.35 6.07 -5.47
C PHE A 64 5.45 5.04 -6.15
N ARG A 65 5.86 3.77 -6.16
CA ARG A 65 4.89 2.74 -6.46
C ARG A 65 3.88 2.58 -5.33
N PHE A 66 4.15 3.16 -4.16
CA PHE A 66 3.25 3.19 -3.02
C PHE A 66 2.77 4.61 -2.79
N VAL A 67 1.47 4.79 -2.62
CA VAL A 67 0.84 6.09 -2.43
C VAL A 67 0.04 6.11 -1.15
N ARG A 68 0.27 7.14 -0.31
CA ARG A 68 -0.52 7.36 0.88
C ARG A 68 -1.89 7.91 0.48
N ILE A 69 -2.96 7.24 0.94
CA ILE A 69 -4.33 7.72 0.72
C ILE A 69 -5.02 7.93 2.07
N GLY A 70 -5.44 9.16 2.32
CA GLY A 70 -6.05 9.50 3.59
C GLY A 70 -5.08 9.26 4.75
N LYS A 71 -5.66 8.94 5.91
CA LYS A 71 -4.89 8.75 7.14
C LYS A 71 -4.55 7.29 7.41
N SER A 72 -5.25 6.37 6.76
CA SER A 72 -5.25 4.98 7.17
C SER A 72 -4.54 4.00 6.24
N HIS A 73 -4.24 4.40 5.01
CA HIS A 73 -3.72 3.44 4.03
C HIS A 73 -2.57 3.98 3.21
N ILE A 74 -1.67 3.06 2.84
CA ILE A 74 -0.68 3.25 1.78
C ILE A 74 -0.93 2.11 0.81
N VAL A 75 -1.16 2.40 -0.47
CA VAL A 75 -1.53 1.36 -1.44
C VAL A 75 -0.51 1.26 -2.57
N SER A 76 -0.37 0.06 -3.10
CA SER A 76 0.45 -0.18 -4.28
C SER A 76 -0.31 0.28 -5.53
N MET A 77 0.32 1.17 -6.28
CA MET A 77 -0.28 1.68 -7.53
C MET A 77 -0.52 0.57 -8.53
N ASN A 78 0.29 -0.48 -8.50
CA ASN A 78 0.18 -1.58 -9.45
C ASN A 78 -1.06 -2.45 -9.25
N TYR A 79 -1.70 -2.37 -8.10
CA TYR A 79 -2.85 -3.20 -7.79
C TYR A 79 -4.16 -2.44 -7.76
N ILE A 80 -4.16 -1.16 -8.11
CA ILE A 80 -5.39 -0.39 -8.15
C ILE A 80 -6.24 -0.90 -9.32
N ASN A 81 -7.40 -1.46 -8.98
CA ASN A 81 -8.30 -2.06 -9.93
C ASN A 81 -9.52 -1.19 -10.20
N ARG A 82 -10.15 -0.68 -9.14
CA ARG A 82 -11.34 0.15 -9.31
C ARG A 82 -11.42 1.21 -8.24
N ILE A 83 -11.67 2.43 -8.67
CA ILE A 83 -11.95 3.57 -7.79
C ILE A 83 -13.42 3.91 -7.99
N ASP A 84 -14.21 3.80 -6.93
CA ASP A 84 -15.64 4.08 -6.99
C ASP A 84 -15.94 5.22 -6.01
N ILE A 85 -16.00 6.43 -6.54
CA ILE A 85 -16.13 7.63 -5.71
C ILE A 85 -17.48 7.68 -5.00
N PRO A 86 -18.62 7.47 -5.68
CA PRO A 86 -19.91 7.49 -4.98
C PRO A 86 -20.01 6.44 -3.88
N LYS A 87 -19.46 5.26 -4.09
CA LYS A 87 -19.50 4.18 -3.10
C LYS A 87 -18.38 4.30 -2.07
N GLN A 88 -17.45 5.22 -2.25
CA GLN A 88 -16.32 5.42 -1.37
C GLN A 88 -15.53 4.13 -1.16
N THR A 89 -15.28 3.43 -2.26
CA THR A 89 -14.53 2.17 -2.22
C THR A 89 -13.37 2.19 -3.19
N LEU A 90 -12.32 1.46 -2.80
CA LEU A 90 -11.15 1.21 -3.61
C LEU A 90 -10.96 -0.30 -3.67
N ILE A 91 -10.91 -0.86 -4.85
CA ILE A 91 -10.63 -2.28 -5.03
C ILE A 91 -9.17 -2.42 -5.47
N LEU A 92 -8.43 -3.24 -4.74
CA LEU A 92 -7.05 -3.59 -5.07
C LEU A 92 -7.04 -5.06 -5.49
N SER A 93 -6.51 -5.33 -6.66
CA SER A 93 -6.60 -6.68 -7.23
C SER A 93 -5.50 -6.87 -8.27
N ASP A 94 -5.08 -8.13 -8.46
CA ASP A 94 -4.23 -8.52 -9.58
C ASP A 94 -5.05 -8.93 -10.80
N GLY A 95 -6.38 -8.86 -10.69
CA GLY A 95 -7.28 -9.21 -11.78
C GLY A 95 -7.74 -10.66 -11.78
N HIS A 96 -7.17 -11.54 -10.96
CA HIS A 96 -7.57 -12.95 -10.97
C HIS A 96 -7.45 -13.70 -9.65
N SER A 97 -6.43 -13.45 -8.82
CA SER A 97 -6.24 -14.29 -7.63
C SER A 97 -6.70 -13.66 -6.33
N PHE A 98 -6.84 -12.34 -6.26
CA PHE A 98 -7.32 -11.68 -5.06
C PHE A 98 -8.06 -10.38 -5.39
N ALA A 99 -8.87 -9.94 -4.44
CA ALA A 99 -9.47 -8.61 -4.48
C ALA A 99 -9.67 -8.14 -3.04
N PHE A 100 -9.15 -6.98 -2.72
CA PHE A 100 -9.33 -6.34 -1.43
C PHE A 100 -10.15 -5.07 -1.62
N LYS A 101 -11.17 -4.91 -0.79
CA LYS A 101 -12.02 -3.72 -0.84
C LYS A 101 -11.73 -2.85 0.36
N LEU A 102 -11.32 -1.61 0.10
CA LEU A 102 -11.05 -0.63 1.14
C LEU A 102 -12.10 0.47 1.11
N ASN A 103 -12.48 0.95 2.28
CA ASN A 103 -13.37 2.09 2.40
C ASN A 103 -12.50 3.35 2.48
N VAL A 104 -12.70 4.28 1.53
CA VAL A 104 -11.84 5.45 1.39
C VAL A 104 -12.73 6.66 1.11
N SER A 105 -12.38 7.80 1.69
CA SER A 105 -13.15 9.03 1.50
C SER A 105 -13.18 9.46 0.04
N LYS A 106 -14.24 10.18 -0.33
CA LYS A 106 -14.38 10.70 -1.69
C LYS A 106 -13.21 11.61 -2.06
N GLU A 107 -12.77 12.43 -1.12
CA GLU A 107 -11.66 13.35 -1.36
C GLU A 107 -10.38 12.60 -1.68
N ALA A 108 -10.05 11.57 -0.89
CA ALA A 108 -8.85 10.79 -1.12
C ALA A 108 -8.92 10.03 -2.43
N LEU A 109 -10.10 9.50 -2.77
CA LEU A 109 -10.30 8.79 -4.04
C LEU A 109 -10.15 9.72 -5.24
N ARG A 110 -10.64 10.96 -5.14
CA ARG A 110 -10.48 11.93 -6.23
C ARG A 110 -9.01 12.27 -6.45
N LYS A 111 -8.26 12.45 -5.36
CA LYS A 111 -6.82 12.69 -5.49
C LYS A 111 -6.10 11.54 -6.14
N LEU A 112 -6.43 10.32 -5.74
CA LEU A 112 -5.82 9.13 -6.32
C LEU A 112 -6.16 9.01 -7.81
N LYS A 113 -7.41 9.23 -8.16
CA LYS A 113 -7.83 9.20 -9.56
C LYS A 113 -7.07 10.24 -10.40
N ASP A 114 -6.89 11.43 -9.85
CA ASP A 114 -6.14 12.48 -10.54
C ASP A 114 -4.70 12.08 -10.79
N ILE A 115 -4.04 11.50 -9.80
CA ILE A 115 -2.66 11.03 -9.95
C ILE A 115 -2.55 10.03 -11.08
N LEU A 116 -3.47 9.07 -11.13
CA LEU A 116 -3.44 8.01 -12.14
C LEU A 116 -3.78 8.53 -13.53
N THR A 117 -4.75 9.41 -13.65
CA THR A 117 -5.20 9.89 -14.96
C THR A 117 -4.25 10.93 -15.55
N LYS A 118 -3.62 11.74 -14.72
CA LYS A 118 -2.65 12.73 -15.22
C LYS A 118 -1.40 12.08 -15.80
N SER A 119 -0.98 10.94 -15.25
CA SER A 119 0.19 10.23 -15.75
C SER A 119 -0.08 9.44 -17.02
N LYS A 120 -1.33 9.44 -17.51
CA LYS A 120 -1.73 8.68 -18.69
C LYS A 120 -1.74 9.51 -19.97
N LYS A 121 -1.17 10.65 -19.94
CA LYS A 121 -1.16 11.54 -21.10
C LYS A 121 -0.48 10.98 -22.35
#